data_3fc8e259c969ef43174fe8ef79e6276f
#
_entry.id   3fc8e259c969ef43174fe8ef79e6276f
#
_cell.length_a   1.000
_cell.length_b   1.000
_cell.length_c   1.000
_cell.angle_alpha   90.00
_cell.angle_beta   90.00
_cell.angle_gamma   90.00
#
_symmetry.space_group_name_H-M   'P 1'
#
loop_
_entity.id
_entity.type
_entity.pdbx_description
1 polymer ?
#
loop_
_entity_poly.entity_id
_entity_poly.type
_entity_poly.pdbx_seq_one_letter_code
_entity_poly.pdbx_strand_id
1 'polypeptide(L)'
;MDDEEWIRGLYREYWRCMIEKDADGLRGMMTEDYTLLHMTGVRQSAGTFLKGLMDGTFNYYSADHDSIEVTVSGDRASMIGKSRVLAAVYGGGKHSWRLRGEFSLRKEEGRWKLSGSSASTY
;
A
#
# COMPACT_ATOMS: atom_id res chain seq x y z
N MET A 1 -3.27 19.58 10.42
CA MET A 1 -2.93 18.78 9.21
C MET A 1 -4.21 18.53 8.43
N ASP A 2 -4.22 18.83 7.14
CA ASP A 2 -5.41 18.57 6.34
C ASP A 2 -5.51 17.09 5.96
N ASP A 3 -6.68 16.69 5.47
CA ASP A 3 -6.95 15.30 5.13
C ASP A 3 -6.05 14.79 4.00
N GLU A 4 -5.80 15.61 3.00
CA GLU A 4 -4.94 15.21 1.88
C GLU A 4 -3.51 14.93 2.33
N GLU A 5 -2.95 15.77 3.20
CA GLU A 5 -1.61 15.56 3.73
C GLU A 5 -1.53 14.32 4.62
N TRP A 6 -2.56 14.09 5.43
CA TRP A 6 -2.64 12.88 6.24
C TRP A 6 -2.60 11.64 5.33
N ILE A 7 -3.43 11.64 4.29
CA ILE A 7 -3.53 10.50 3.37
C ILE A 7 -2.22 10.29 2.59
N ARG A 8 -1.56 11.37 2.14
CA ARG A 8 -0.23 11.25 1.51
C ARG A 8 0.80 10.66 2.47
N GLY A 9 0.72 11.04 3.74
CA GLY A 9 1.56 10.46 4.79
C GLY A 9 1.35 8.97 4.96
N LEU A 10 0.11 8.50 4.83
CA LEU A 10 -0.19 7.07 4.88
C LEU A 10 0.49 6.30 3.75
N TYR A 11 0.57 6.88 2.56
CA TYR A 11 1.25 6.24 1.44
C TYR A 11 2.75 6.07 1.71
N ARG A 12 3.39 7.12 2.23
CA ARG A 12 4.81 7.06 2.59
C ARG A 12 5.05 6.05 3.71
N GLU A 13 4.19 6.03 4.70
CA GLU A 13 4.27 5.09 5.82
C GLU A 13 4.02 3.66 5.37
N TYR A 14 3.08 3.46 4.44
CA TYR A 14 2.83 2.16 3.82
C TYR A 14 4.13 1.58 3.24
N TRP A 15 4.85 2.36 2.43
CA TRP A 15 6.09 1.88 1.82
C TRP A 15 7.21 1.70 2.84
N ARG A 16 7.29 2.57 3.85
CA ARG A 16 8.26 2.37 4.94
C ARG A 16 8.01 1.02 5.61
N CYS A 17 6.78 0.72 5.97
CA CYS A 17 6.41 -0.55 6.60
C CYS A 17 6.68 -1.74 5.69
N MET A 18 6.43 -1.61 4.40
CA MET A 18 6.71 -2.67 3.42
C MET A 18 8.20 -2.99 3.36
N ILE A 19 9.03 -1.97 3.33
CA ILE A 19 10.49 -2.12 3.25
C ILE A 19 11.05 -2.69 4.55
N GLU A 20 10.59 -2.20 5.68
CA GLU A 20 11.06 -2.62 7.01
C GLU A 20 10.35 -3.87 7.53
N LYS A 21 9.38 -4.38 6.79
CA LYS A 21 8.56 -5.54 7.19
C LYS A 21 7.84 -5.31 8.52
N ASP A 22 7.31 -4.11 8.70
CA ASP A 22 6.55 -3.72 9.88
C ASP A 22 5.07 -4.12 9.68
N ALA A 23 4.76 -5.38 9.91
CA ALA A 23 3.42 -5.92 9.72
C ALA A 23 2.39 -5.26 10.63
N ASP A 24 2.78 -4.98 11.89
CA ASP A 24 1.87 -4.31 12.84
C ASP A 24 1.55 -2.89 12.39
N GLY A 25 2.55 -2.16 11.89
CA GLY A 25 2.35 -0.83 11.33
C GLY A 25 1.40 -0.83 10.14
N LEU A 26 1.57 -1.78 9.23
CA LEU A 26 0.68 -1.95 8.09
C LEU A 26 -0.74 -2.28 8.53
N ARG A 27 -0.88 -3.25 9.45
CA ARG A 27 -2.21 -3.65 9.92
C ARG A 27 -2.94 -2.50 10.60
N GLY A 28 -2.22 -1.66 11.34
CA GLY A 28 -2.78 -0.49 12.02
C GLY A 28 -3.34 0.57 11.09
N MET A 29 -2.87 0.64 9.85
CA MET A 29 -3.38 1.61 8.87
C MET A 29 -4.43 1.03 7.92
N MET A 30 -4.80 -0.25 8.10
CA MET A 30 -5.78 -0.95 7.27
C MET A 30 -7.10 -1.15 8.02
N THR A 31 -8.21 -1.14 7.29
CA THR A 31 -9.50 -1.58 7.83
C THR A 31 -9.49 -3.10 7.99
N GLU A 32 -10.40 -3.64 8.79
CA GLU A 32 -10.49 -5.09 9.00
C GLU A 32 -10.77 -5.85 7.71
N ASP A 33 -11.54 -5.25 6.82
CA ASP A 33 -11.92 -5.84 5.54
C ASP A 33 -10.99 -5.49 4.37
N TYR A 34 -9.83 -4.91 4.66
CA TYR A 34 -8.87 -4.54 3.62
C TYR A 34 -8.51 -5.73 2.73
N THR A 35 -8.49 -5.50 1.41
CA THR A 35 -8.00 -6.47 0.44
C THR A 35 -7.06 -5.80 -0.56
N LEU A 36 -6.12 -6.58 -1.08
CA LEU A 36 -5.21 -6.16 -2.13
C LEU A 36 -5.50 -6.97 -3.39
N LEU A 37 -5.72 -6.28 -4.51
CA LEU A 37 -5.84 -6.91 -5.82
C LEU A 37 -4.49 -6.76 -6.54
N HIS A 38 -3.81 -7.87 -6.77
CA HIS A 38 -2.54 -7.89 -7.51
C HIS A 38 -2.79 -7.69 -9.00
N MET A 39 -1.77 -7.24 -9.73
CA MET A 39 -1.86 -7.07 -11.18
C MET A 39 -2.10 -8.38 -11.93
N THR A 40 -1.87 -9.52 -11.28
CA THR A 40 -2.20 -10.84 -11.83
C THR A 40 -3.68 -11.18 -11.74
N GLY A 41 -4.49 -10.33 -11.07
CA GLY A 41 -5.90 -10.57 -10.82
C GLY A 41 -6.19 -11.32 -9.53
N VAL A 42 -5.17 -11.70 -8.78
CA VAL A 42 -5.33 -12.40 -7.49
C VAL A 42 -5.66 -11.39 -6.40
N ARG A 43 -6.76 -11.66 -5.67
CA ARG A 43 -7.16 -10.83 -4.52
C ARG A 43 -6.73 -11.51 -3.22
N GLN A 44 -6.06 -10.75 -2.36
CA GLN A 44 -5.60 -11.24 -1.07
C GLN A 44 -6.24 -10.45 0.06
N SER A 45 -6.59 -11.16 1.16
CA SER A 45 -6.95 -10.49 2.40
C SER A 45 -5.72 -9.83 3.02
N ALA A 46 -5.94 -8.92 3.97
CA ALA A 46 -4.85 -8.29 4.70
C ALA A 46 -3.94 -9.35 5.35
N GLY A 47 -4.52 -10.35 6.00
CA GLY A 47 -3.73 -11.40 6.67
C GLY A 47 -2.85 -12.19 5.71
N THR A 48 -3.38 -12.59 4.56
CA THR A 48 -2.63 -13.32 3.55
C THR A 48 -1.50 -12.48 2.97
N PHE A 49 -1.76 -11.20 2.70
CA PHE A 49 -0.76 -10.29 2.19
C PHE A 49 0.38 -10.08 3.20
N LEU A 50 0.04 -9.83 4.46
CA LEU A 50 1.03 -9.62 5.51
C LEU A 50 1.86 -10.86 5.77
N LYS A 51 1.26 -12.05 5.68
CA LYS A 51 2.00 -13.31 5.78
C LYS A 51 3.05 -13.42 4.67
N GLY A 52 2.67 -13.10 3.43
CA GLY A 52 3.61 -13.11 2.31
C GLY A 52 4.77 -12.13 2.46
N LEU A 53 4.50 -10.98 3.07
CA LEU A 53 5.55 -10.01 3.40
C LEU A 53 6.51 -10.56 4.44
N MET A 54 5.99 -11.19 5.49
CA MET A 54 6.80 -11.67 6.62
C MET A 54 7.56 -12.96 6.30
N ASP A 55 7.03 -13.82 5.43
CA ASP A 55 7.69 -15.09 5.09
C ASP A 55 8.69 -15.00 3.93
N GLY A 56 8.88 -13.80 3.37
CA GLY A 56 9.84 -13.58 2.31
C GLY A 56 9.32 -13.79 0.90
N THR A 57 8.02 -14.02 0.72
CA THR A 57 7.41 -14.08 -0.62
C THR A 57 7.53 -12.73 -1.33
N PHE A 58 7.31 -11.64 -0.58
CA PHE A 58 7.45 -10.28 -1.08
C PHE A 58 8.54 -9.56 -0.29
N ASN A 59 9.56 -9.08 -0.99
CA ASN A 59 10.67 -8.36 -0.37
C ASN A 59 10.87 -7.02 -1.08
N TYR A 60 10.75 -5.92 -0.33
CA TYR A 60 10.88 -4.57 -0.84
C TYR A 60 12.09 -3.91 -0.21
N TYR A 61 12.94 -3.29 -1.00
CA TYR A 61 14.23 -2.74 -0.55
C TYR A 61 14.27 -1.22 -0.58
N SER A 62 13.63 -0.61 -1.56
CA SER A 62 13.57 0.84 -1.68
C SER A 62 12.35 1.25 -2.47
N ALA A 63 11.89 2.49 -2.26
CA ALA A 63 10.79 3.08 -3.01
C ALA A 63 11.02 4.57 -3.19
N ASP A 64 10.99 5.02 -4.43
CA ASP A 64 11.06 6.43 -4.79
C ASP A 64 9.71 6.84 -5.36
N HIS A 65 9.05 7.80 -4.71
CA HIS A 65 7.69 8.19 -5.07
C HIS A 65 7.70 9.25 -6.15
N ASP A 66 7.12 8.92 -7.31
CA ASP A 66 7.02 9.85 -8.44
C ASP A 66 5.80 10.76 -8.31
N SER A 67 4.68 10.24 -7.82
CA SER A 67 3.48 11.05 -7.57
C SER A 67 2.57 10.40 -6.55
N ILE A 68 1.82 11.23 -5.84
CA ILE A 68 0.79 10.79 -4.88
C ILE A 68 -0.41 11.71 -5.11
N GLU A 69 -1.46 11.20 -5.75
CA GLU A 69 -2.67 11.94 -6.05
C GLU A 69 -3.79 11.51 -5.11
N VAL A 70 -4.42 12.46 -4.44
CA VAL A 70 -5.45 12.19 -3.44
C VAL A 70 -6.72 12.94 -3.79
N THR A 71 -7.87 12.26 -3.68
CA THR A 71 -9.19 12.87 -3.83
C THR A 71 -10.01 12.51 -2.59
N VAL A 72 -10.50 13.53 -1.89
CA VAL A 72 -11.28 13.36 -0.65
C VAL A 72 -12.73 13.79 -0.89
N SER A 73 -13.67 12.98 -0.41
CA SER A 73 -15.09 13.25 -0.45
C SER A 73 -15.73 12.78 0.87
N GLY A 74 -15.93 13.70 1.81
CA GLY A 74 -16.46 13.36 3.13
C GLY A 74 -15.58 12.39 3.89
N ASP A 75 -16.14 11.24 4.27
CA ASP A 75 -15.44 10.18 5.00
C ASP A 75 -14.79 9.15 4.10
N ARG A 76 -14.74 9.41 2.80
CA ARG A 76 -14.14 8.52 1.80
C ARG A 76 -13.06 9.27 1.05
N ALA A 77 -12.08 8.51 0.58
CA ALA A 77 -11.03 9.05 -0.26
C ALA A 77 -10.50 7.99 -1.21
N SER A 78 -9.87 8.45 -2.27
CA SER A 78 -9.09 7.61 -3.16
C SER A 78 -7.70 8.20 -3.31
N MET A 79 -6.74 7.33 -3.58
CA MET A 79 -5.35 7.73 -3.73
C MET A 79 -4.72 6.92 -4.85
N ILE A 80 -3.93 7.57 -5.68
CA ILE A 80 -3.12 6.92 -6.69
C ILE A 80 -1.67 7.28 -6.42
N GLY A 81 -0.87 6.29 -6.05
CA GLY A 81 0.56 6.46 -5.83
C GLY A 81 1.35 5.78 -6.93
N LYS A 82 2.35 6.47 -7.46
CA LYS A 82 3.28 5.92 -8.44
C LYS A 82 4.68 5.97 -7.86
N SER A 83 5.34 4.82 -7.83
CA SER A 83 6.66 4.70 -7.20
C SER A 83 7.55 3.75 -8.00
N ARG A 84 8.83 4.08 -8.03
CA ARG A 84 9.86 3.18 -8.54
C ARG A 84 10.36 2.36 -7.35
N VAL A 85 10.19 1.06 -7.41
CA VAL A 85 10.40 0.16 -6.28
C VAL A 85 11.41 -0.91 -6.65
N LEU A 86 12.42 -1.10 -5.79
CA LEU A 86 13.33 -2.23 -5.91
C LEU A 86 12.76 -3.37 -5.08
N ALA A 87 12.45 -4.49 -5.73
CA ALA A 87 11.78 -5.61 -5.08
C ALA A 87 12.23 -6.95 -5.61
N ALA A 88 12.12 -7.99 -4.77
CA ALA A 88 12.26 -9.38 -5.15
C ALA A 88 11.04 -10.14 -4.66
N VAL A 89 10.35 -10.82 -5.56
CA VAL A 89 9.08 -11.49 -5.25
C VAL A 89 9.12 -12.93 -5.73
N TYR A 90 8.43 -13.82 -5.02
CA TYR A 90 8.29 -15.23 -5.36
C TYR A 90 9.63 -15.94 -5.58
N GLY A 91 10.62 -15.62 -4.74
CA GLY A 91 11.95 -16.24 -4.84
C GLY A 91 12.81 -15.76 -6.00
N GLY A 92 12.38 -14.76 -6.75
CA GLY A 92 13.13 -14.17 -7.85
C GLY A 92 14.23 -13.22 -7.37
N GLY A 93 15.03 -12.72 -8.30
CA GLY A 93 16.06 -11.72 -8.03
C GLY A 93 15.47 -10.32 -7.85
N LYS A 94 16.33 -9.39 -7.42
CA LYS A 94 15.95 -7.99 -7.28
C LYS A 94 15.74 -7.33 -8.64
N HIS A 95 14.61 -6.67 -8.81
CA HIS A 95 14.27 -5.91 -10.02
C HIS A 95 13.66 -4.58 -9.64
N SER A 96 13.89 -3.58 -10.48
CA SER A 96 13.24 -2.29 -10.33
C SER A 96 11.89 -2.31 -11.06
N TRP A 97 10.83 -1.93 -10.34
CA TRP A 97 9.47 -1.93 -10.85
C TRP A 97 8.90 -0.53 -10.77
N ARG A 98 8.16 -0.14 -11.80
CA ARG A 98 7.35 1.07 -11.76
C ARG A 98 5.94 0.66 -11.38
N LEU A 99 5.60 0.85 -10.10
CA LEU A 99 4.34 0.38 -9.54
C LEU A 99 3.36 1.52 -9.34
N ARG A 100 2.13 1.30 -9.79
CA ARG A 100 1.00 2.20 -9.58
C ARG A 100 0.04 1.51 -8.62
N GLY A 101 -0.19 2.12 -7.47
CA GLY A 101 -1.15 1.64 -6.49
C GLY A 101 -2.36 2.53 -6.46
N GLU A 102 -3.55 1.95 -6.59
CA GLU A 102 -4.81 2.64 -6.36
C GLU A 102 -5.34 2.19 -5.01
N PHE A 103 -5.61 3.16 -4.13
CA PHE A 103 -6.08 2.87 -2.79
C PHE A 103 -7.44 3.50 -2.57
N SER A 104 -8.32 2.72 -1.92
CA SER A 104 -9.55 3.25 -1.34
C SER A 104 -9.29 3.49 0.13
N LEU A 105 -9.83 4.58 0.66
CA LEU A 105 -9.70 4.92 2.07
C LEU A 105 -11.06 5.29 2.64
N ARG A 106 -11.21 5.06 3.93
CA ARG A 106 -12.36 5.57 4.67
C ARG A 106 -11.92 6.04 6.04
N LYS A 107 -12.68 6.99 6.59
CA LYS A 107 -12.43 7.55 7.91
C LYS A 107 -13.21 6.76 8.94
N GLU A 108 -12.51 6.18 9.89
CA GLU A 108 -13.11 5.42 10.99
C GLU A 108 -12.66 6.03 12.31
N GLU A 109 -13.61 6.44 13.13
CA GLU A 109 -13.32 7.05 14.43
C GLU A 109 -12.33 8.22 14.33
N GLY A 110 -12.53 9.07 13.31
CA GLY A 110 -11.68 10.23 13.08
C GLY A 110 -10.33 9.93 12.44
N ARG A 111 -10.06 8.69 12.03
CA ARG A 111 -8.76 8.30 11.45
C ARG A 111 -8.93 7.74 10.04
N TRP A 112 -8.10 8.20 9.13
CA TRP A 112 -8.07 7.64 7.78
C TRP A 112 -7.39 6.29 7.77
N LYS A 113 -8.02 5.31 7.12
CA LYS A 113 -7.49 3.96 6.96
C LYS A 113 -7.63 3.48 5.53
N LEU A 114 -6.66 2.67 5.10
CA LEU A 114 -6.70 2.01 3.81
C LEU A 114 -7.76 0.91 3.86
N SER A 115 -8.75 0.96 2.96
CA SER A 115 -9.83 -0.02 2.90
C SER A 115 -9.67 -1.03 1.78
N GLY A 116 -8.80 -0.76 0.83
CA GLY A 116 -8.49 -1.67 -0.27
C GLY A 116 -7.47 -1.05 -1.19
N SER A 117 -6.82 -1.88 -1.98
CA SER A 117 -5.88 -1.40 -2.99
C SER A 117 -5.83 -2.32 -4.20
N SER A 118 -5.35 -1.79 -5.31
CA SER A 118 -5.01 -2.57 -6.47
C SER A 118 -3.66 -2.12 -7.00
N ALA A 119 -2.87 -3.05 -7.52
CA ALA A 119 -1.53 -2.80 -8.02
C ALA A 119 -1.49 -2.99 -9.53
N SER A 120 -0.75 -2.12 -10.21
CA SER A 120 -0.46 -2.21 -11.63
C SER A 120 0.93 -1.61 -11.88
N THR A 121 1.34 -1.58 -13.14
CA THR A 121 2.58 -0.91 -13.54
C THR A 121 2.26 0.36 -14.31
N TYR A 122 3.26 1.19 -14.49
CA TYR A 122 3.09 2.41 -15.28
C TYR A 122 4.31 2.74 -16.12
#